data_de9b05358d1315b9251b573aa8f30316
#
_entry.id   de9b05358d1315b9251b573aa8f30316
#
_cell.length_a   1.000
_cell.length_b   1.000
_cell.length_c   1.000
_cell.angle_alpha   90.00
_cell.angle_beta   90.00
_cell.angle_gamma   90.00
#
_symmetry.space_group_name_H-M   'P 1'
#
loop_
_entity.id
_entity.type
_entity.pdbx_description
1 polymer ?
#
loop_
_entity_poly.entity_id
_entity_poly.type
_entity_poly.pdbx_seq_one_letter_code
_entity_poly.pdbx_strand_id
1 'polypeptide(L)'
;MSTAASMDDYVAITTTLQHYIDGAISGRGETMRPAFHADATIYGYVGEALFSGPIQGLYDWNDSNGPATALVSYIAAVDIVGSIASVRVETDNWTGHRFTDFFNLLKLDGQWKIMNKVFHLHEPA
;
A
#
# COMPACT_ATOMS: atom_id res chain seq x y z
N MET A 1 14.28 23.19 -1.84
CA MET A 1 14.18 21.97 -2.67
C MET A 1 13.71 22.35 -4.06
N SER A 2 14.34 21.79 -5.07
CA SER A 2 13.93 22.05 -6.45
C SER A 2 12.66 21.28 -6.81
N THR A 3 11.90 21.82 -7.78
CA THR A 3 10.70 21.14 -8.32
C THR A 3 11.08 19.78 -8.94
N ALA A 4 12.24 19.70 -9.62
CA ALA A 4 12.71 18.44 -10.23
C ALA A 4 12.90 17.34 -9.20
N ALA A 5 13.50 17.63 -8.03
CA ALA A 5 13.66 16.66 -6.95
C ALA A 5 12.31 16.17 -6.43
N SER A 6 11.33 17.06 -6.30
CA SER A 6 9.97 16.70 -5.89
C SER A 6 9.27 15.82 -6.93
N MET A 7 9.48 16.07 -8.20
CA MET A 7 8.94 15.25 -9.29
C MET A 7 9.54 13.85 -9.27
N ASP A 8 10.86 13.73 -9.09
CA ASP A 8 11.53 12.43 -9.02
C ASP A 8 11.02 11.62 -7.82
N ASP A 9 10.84 12.26 -6.68
CA ASP A 9 10.30 11.60 -5.50
C ASP A 9 8.85 11.15 -5.73
N TYR A 10 8.03 11.97 -6.36
CA TYR A 10 6.66 11.60 -6.69
C TYR A 10 6.64 10.34 -7.57
N VAL A 11 7.45 10.31 -8.63
CA VAL A 11 7.52 9.15 -9.54
C VAL A 11 7.99 7.91 -8.79
N ALA A 12 9.02 8.04 -7.94
CA ALA A 12 9.53 6.92 -7.16
C ALA A 12 8.49 6.37 -6.18
N ILE A 13 7.75 7.25 -5.52
CA ILE A 13 6.68 6.85 -4.60
C ILE A 13 5.56 6.12 -5.35
N THR A 14 5.11 6.64 -6.48
CA THR A 14 4.05 5.98 -7.26
C THR A 14 4.51 4.63 -7.80
N THR A 15 5.78 4.49 -8.17
CA THR A 15 6.36 3.21 -8.57
C THR A 15 6.36 2.22 -7.41
N THR A 16 6.69 2.69 -6.20
CA THR A 16 6.63 1.85 -4.99
C THR A 16 5.21 1.33 -4.76
N LEU A 17 4.21 2.19 -4.84
CA LEU A 17 2.81 1.79 -4.67
C LEU A 17 2.36 0.81 -5.75
N GLN A 18 2.91 0.91 -6.96
CA GLN A 18 2.55 0.00 -8.05
C GLN A 18 2.89 -1.45 -7.73
N HIS A 19 4.00 -1.71 -7.04
CA HIS A 19 4.33 -3.08 -6.59
C HIS A 19 3.23 -3.65 -5.68
N TYR A 20 2.71 -2.84 -4.79
CA TYR A 20 1.60 -3.24 -3.92
C TYR A 20 0.35 -3.60 -4.74
N ILE A 21 -0.01 -2.75 -5.69
CA ILE A 21 -1.20 -2.98 -6.53
C ILE A 21 -1.00 -4.22 -7.43
N ASP A 22 0.17 -4.37 -8.04
CA ASP A 22 0.48 -5.53 -8.88
C ASP A 22 0.41 -6.83 -8.06
N GLY A 23 0.86 -6.78 -6.81
CA GLY A 23 0.76 -7.93 -5.90
C GLY A 23 -0.67 -8.29 -5.55
N ALA A 24 -1.53 -7.29 -5.37
CA ALA A 24 -2.95 -7.50 -5.12
C ALA A 24 -3.63 -8.14 -6.34
N ILE A 25 -3.36 -7.63 -7.53
CA ILE A 25 -3.94 -8.13 -8.78
C ILE A 25 -3.50 -9.58 -9.04
N SER A 26 -2.22 -9.88 -8.86
CA SER A 26 -1.67 -11.22 -9.09
C SER A 26 -1.99 -12.22 -7.98
N GLY A 27 -2.37 -11.74 -6.80
CA GLY A 27 -2.61 -12.57 -5.62
C GLY A 27 -1.31 -13.11 -5.02
N ARG A 28 -0.19 -12.41 -5.20
CA ARG A 28 1.13 -12.87 -4.76
C ARG A 28 1.77 -11.85 -3.84
N GLY A 29 1.96 -12.23 -2.58
CA GLY A 29 2.62 -11.40 -1.58
C GLY A 29 4.06 -11.06 -1.96
N GLU A 30 4.77 -11.97 -2.64
CA GLU A 30 6.13 -11.71 -3.10
C GLU A 30 6.21 -10.53 -4.07
N THR A 31 5.17 -10.31 -4.88
CA THR A 31 5.12 -9.17 -5.80
C THR A 31 4.97 -7.86 -5.05
N MET A 32 4.27 -7.85 -3.90
CA MET A 32 4.11 -6.67 -3.04
C MET A 32 5.37 -6.34 -2.25
N ARG A 33 6.14 -7.33 -1.90
CA ARG A 33 7.24 -7.22 -0.93
C ARG A 33 8.20 -6.06 -1.23
N PRO A 34 8.59 -5.79 -2.48
CA PRO A 34 9.50 -4.69 -2.78
C PRO A 34 8.97 -3.29 -2.36
N ALA A 35 7.66 -3.15 -2.20
CA ALA A 35 7.07 -1.87 -1.79
C ALA A 35 7.31 -1.54 -0.32
N PHE A 36 7.51 -2.56 0.52
CA PHE A 36 7.49 -2.43 1.98
C PHE A 36 8.87 -2.62 2.58
N HIS A 37 9.13 -1.87 3.66
CA HIS A 37 10.28 -2.13 4.50
C HIS A 37 10.08 -3.47 5.26
N ALA A 38 11.18 -4.13 5.62
CA ALA A 38 11.12 -5.40 6.35
C ALA A 38 10.37 -5.27 7.69
N ASP A 39 10.46 -4.10 8.34
CA ASP A 39 9.82 -3.83 9.63
C ASP A 39 8.46 -3.14 9.50
N ALA A 40 7.91 -3.07 8.29
CA ALA A 40 6.62 -2.41 8.06
C ALA A 40 5.50 -3.11 8.83
N THR A 41 4.49 -2.32 9.18
CA THR A 41 3.33 -2.79 9.95
C THR A 41 2.02 -2.49 9.22
N ILE A 42 0.97 -3.21 9.63
CA ILE A 42 -0.37 -3.04 9.08
C ILE A 42 -1.40 -3.06 10.21
N TYR A 43 -2.40 -2.17 10.09
CA TYR A 43 -3.52 -2.09 11.03
C TYR A 43 -4.81 -1.73 10.30
N GLY A 44 -5.90 -2.35 10.71
CA GLY A 44 -7.24 -2.03 10.23
C GLY A 44 -8.25 -3.02 10.76
N TYR A 45 -9.51 -2.65 10.70
CA TYR A 45 -10.58 -3.57 11.11
C TYR A 45 -11.11 -4.35 9.94
N VAL A 46 -11.32 -5.65 10.16
CA VAL A 46 -12.09 -6.52 9.27
C VAL A 46 -13.34 -6.92 10.06
N GLY A 47 -14.46 -6.27 9.76
CA GLY A 47 -15.64 -6.35 10.63
C GLY A 47 -15.30 -5.76 12.00
N GLU A 48 -15.47 -6.53 13.06
CA GLU A 48 -15.15 -6.13 14.43
C GLU A 48 -13.76 -6.56 14.88
N ALA A 49 -13.05 -7.35 14.06
CA ALA A 49 -11.74 -7.88 14.41
C ALA A 49 -10.63 -6.95 13.95
N LEU A 50 -9.70 -6.65 14.83
CA LEU A 50 -8.52 -5.86 14.48
C LEU A 50 -7.49 -6.76 13.78
N PHE A 51 -7.18 -6.40 12.54
CA PHE A 51 -6.03 -6.95 11.81
C PHE A 51 -4.83 -6.07 12.15
N SER A 52 -3.80 -6.64 12.75
CA SER A 52 -2.68 -5.84 13.26
C SER A 52 -1.39 -6.64 13.29
N GLY A 53 -0.28 -5.96 13.08
CA GLY A 53 1.04 -6.53 13.27
C GLY A 53 1.99 -6.32 12.10
N PRO A 54 2.97 -7.20 11.94
CA PRO A 54 3.93 -7.10 10.83
C PRO A 54 3.24 -7.21 9.46
N ILE A 55 3.80 -6.55 8.48
CA ILE A 55 3.27 -6.55 7.11
C ILE A 55 3.20 -7.95 6.48
N GLN A 56 3.95 -8.91 7.02
CA GLN A 56 3.86 -10.31 6.58
C GLN A 56 2.42 -10.82 6.61
N GLY A 57 1.62 -10.35 7.56
CA GLY A 57 0.19 -10.71 7.62
C GLY A 57 -0.59 -10.33 6.36
N LEU A 58 -0.25 -9.20 5.74
CA LEU A 58 -0.84 -8.83 4.45
C LEU A 58 -0.44 -9.80 3.35
N TYR A 59 0.83 -10.18 3.29
CA TYR A 59 1.30 -11.11 2.27
C TYR A 59 0.60 -12.46 2.40
N ASP A 60 0.49 -12.95 3.64
CA ASP A 60 -0.17 -14.24 3.92
C ASP A 60 -1.66 -14.19 3.54
N TRP A 61 -2.33 -13.12 3.92
CA TRP A 61 -3.74 -12.93 3.55
C TRP A 61 -3.91 -12.87 2.03
N ASN A 62 -3.05 -12.12 1.36
CA ASN A 62 -3.12 -11.93 -0.09
C ASN A 62 -2.89 -13.25 -0.83
N ASP A 63 -1.92 -14.04 -0.38
CA ASP A 63 -1.64 -15.35 -0.97
C ASP A 63 -2.84 -16.30 -0.80
N SER A 64 -3.49 -16.25 0.36
CA SER A 64 -4.68 -17.09 0.63
C SER A 64 -5.90 -16.63 -0.15
N ASN A 65 -6.04 -15.31 -0.31
CA ASN A 65 -7.18 -14.71 -1.00
C ASN A 65 -7.15 -14.96 -2.51
N GLY A 66 -5.97 -15.01 -3.08
CA GLY A 66 -5.76 -15.23 -4.50
C GLY A 66 -5.84 -13.97 -5.35
N PRO A 67 -5.76 -14.13 -6.68
CA PRO A 67 -5.74 -12.98 -7.61
C PRO A 67 -7.01 -12.15 -7.56
N ALA A 68 -6.82 -10.82 -7.65
CA ALA A 68 -7.91 -9.85 -7.75
C ALA A 68 -7.90 -9.22 -9.14
N THR A 69 -8.27 -10.00 -10.15
CA THR A 69 -8.12 -9.61 -11.56
C THR A 69 -9.00 -8.43 -11.98
N ALA A 70 -10.08 -8.17 -11.22
CA ALA A 70 -10.98 -7.05 -11.49
C ALA A 70 -10.66 -5.81 -10.64
N LEU A 71 -9.58 -5.85 -9.87
CA LEU A 71 -9.19 -4.76 -8.99
C LEU A 71 -8.93 -3.48 -9.78
N VAL A 72 -9.47 -2.37 -9.28
CA VAL A 72 -9.24 -1.03 -9.79
C VAL A 72 -8.77 -0.17 -8.63
N SER A 73 -7.69 0.57 -8.82
CA SER A 73 -7.19 1.46 -7.78
C SER A 73 -6.69 2.77 -8.37
N TYR A 74 -6.64 3.79 -7.51
CA TYR A 74 -5.98 5.04 -7.86
C TYR A 74 -5.37 5.67 -6.62
N ILE A 75 -4.34 6.46 -6.84
CA ILE A 75 -3.71 7.25 -5.78
C ILE A 75 -4.51 8.55 -5.66
N ALA A 76 -5.17 8.73 -4.52
CA ALA A 76 -6.05 9.88 -4.29
C ALA A 76 -5.28 11.10 -3.78
N ALA A 77 -4.18 10.91 -3.07
CA ALA A 77 -3.38 11.99 -2.50
C ALA A 77 -1.95 11.51 -2.23
N VAL A 78 -1.00 12.42 -2.45
CA VAL A 78 0.41 12.21 -2.10
C VAL A 78 0.91 13.49 -1.44
N ASP A 79 1.47 13.37 -0.24
CA ASP A 79 2.04 14.48 0.49
C ASP A 79 3.50 14.14 0.82
N ILE A 80 4.45 14.93 0.33
CA ILE A 80 5.88 14.66 0.45
C ILE A 80 6.54 15.81 1.19
N VAL A 81 7.27 15.49 2.26
CA VAL A 81 8.07 16.46 3.01
C VAL A 81 9.44 15.84 3.25
N GLY A 82 10.45 16.31 2.51
CA GLY A 82 11.82 15.80 2.67
C GLY A 82 11.89 14.29 2.46
N SER A 83 12.23 13.55 3.51
CA SER A 83 12.41 12.10 3.47
C SER A 83 11.17 11.29 3.86
N ILE A 84 10.03 11.97 4.07
CA ILE A 84 8.79 11.28 4.46
C ILE A 84 7.66 11.57 3.47
N ALA A 85 6.72 10.64 3.37
CA ALA A 85 5.53 10.83 2.55
C ALA A 85 4.33 10.12 3.15
N SER A 86 3.15 10.69 2.91
CA SER A 86 1.87 10.04 3.18
C SER A 86 1.12 9.89 1.87
N VAL A 87 0.54 8.70 1.63
CA VAL A 87 -0.17 8.39 0.40
C VAL A 87 -1.52 7.78 0.75
N ARG A 88 -2.57 8.26 0.09
CA ARG A 88 -3.90 7.67 0.17
C ARG A 88 -4.22 6.94 -1.13
N VAL A 89 -4.64 5.68 -1.01
CA VAL A 89 -5.03 4.84 -2.15
C VAL A 89 -6.46 4.38 -1.96
N GLU A 90 -7.27 4.53 -3.02
CA GLU A 90 -8.61 3.97 -3.08
C GLU A 90 -8.56 2.72 -3.94
N THR A 91 -9.18 1.64 -3.47
CA THR A 91 -9.19 0.35 -4.17
C THR A 91 -10.59 -0.22 -4.18
N ASP A 92 -11.05 -0.63 -5.36
CA ASP A 92 -12.32 -1.30 -5.53
C ASP A 92 -12.11 -2.68 -6.15
N ASN A 93 -13.05 -3.58 -5.92
CA ASN A 93 -13.03 -4.94 -6.47
C ASN A 93 -11.77 -5.74 -6.10
N TRP A 94 -11.29 -5.56 -4.88
CA TRP A 94 -10.29 -6.49 -4.35
C TRP A 94 -11.03 -7.74 -3.89
N THR A 95 -11.29 -8.62 -4.84
CA THR A 95 -12.17 -9.80 -4.69
C THR A 95 -13.52 -9.45 -4.08
N GLY A 96 -14.11 -8.32 -4.55
CA GLY A 96 -15.39 -7.81 -4.09
C GLY A 96 -15.31 -6.83 -2.94
N HIS A 97 -14.14 -6.61 -2.36
CA HIS A 97 -13.94 -5.68 -1.26
C HIS A 97 -13.55 -4.29 -1.75
N ARG A 98 -13.97 -3.27 -1.00
CA ARG A 98 -13.57 -1.90 -1.21
C ARG A 98 -12.76 -1.41 -0.02
N PHE A 99 -11.56 -0.86 -0.30
CA PHE A 99 -10.66 -0.35 0.73
C PHE A 99 -10.26 1.10 0.47
N THR A 100 -10.04 1.83 1.55
CA THR A 100 -9.22 3.04 1.56
C THR A 100 -7.98 2.75 2.39
N ASP A 101 -6.82 3.03 1.84
CA ASP A 101 -5.53 2.80 2.50
C ASP A 101 -4.82 4.12 2.74
N PHE A 102 -4.28 4.30 3.94
CA PHE A 102 -3.29 5.33 4.23
C PHE A 102 -1.95 4.67 4.43
N PHE A 103 -0.95 5.15 3.68
CA PHE A 103 0.42 4.65 3.76
C PHE A 103 1.34 5.75 4.24
N ASN A 104 2.26 5.41 5.12
CA ASN A 104 3.38 6.28 5.46
C ASN A 104 4.67 5.66 4.94
N LEU A 105 5.47 6.48 4.25
CA LEU A 105 6.69 6.05 3.60
C LEU A 105 7.88 6.83 4.15
N LEU A 106 9.04 6.19 4.06
CA LEU A 106 10.32 6.79 4.42
C LEU A 106 11.31 6.53 3.30
N LYS A 107 12.11 7.55 2.96
CA LYS A 107 13.20 7.41 2.00
C LYS A 107 14.45 6.96 2.73
N LEU A 108 14.89 5.73 2.44
CA LEU A 108 16.02 5.07 3.07
C LEU A 108 17.04 4.72 1.99
N ASP A 109 18.27 5.21 2.13
CA ASP A 109 19.35 4.95 1.15
C ASP A 109 18.89 5.24 -0.29
N GLY A 110 18.18 6.35 -0.46
CA GLY A 110 17.70 6.79 -1.76
C GLY A 110 16.47 6.06 -2.27
N GLN A 111 15.88 5.16 -1.48
CA GLN A 111 14.71 4.37 -1.88
C GLN A 111 13.50 4.64 -0.99
N TRP A 112 12.36 4.85 -1.61
CA TRP A 112 11.10 5.00 -0.88
C TRP A 112 10.54 3.64 -0.51
N LYS A 113 10.28 3.43 0.79
CA LYS A 113 9.67 2.21 1.32
C LYS A 113 8.46 2.54 2.18
N ILE A 114 7.41 1.73 2.04
CA ILE A 114 6.24 1.84 2.91
C ILE A 114 6.61 1.28 4.28
N MET A 115 6.40 2.08 5.31
CA MET A 115 6.69 1.71 6.70
C MET A 115 5.45 1.29 7.45
N ASN A 116 4.27 1.77 7.01
CA ASN A 116 3.02 1.52 7.71
C ASN A 116 1.85 1.61 6.74
N LYS A 117 0.92 0.67 6.86
CA LYS A 117 -0.35 0.68 6.16
C LYS A 117 -1.46 0.65 7.19
N VAL A 118 -2.38 1.63 7.12
CA VAL A 118 -3.63 1.61 7.89
C VAL A 118 -4.77 1.61 6.89
N PHE A 119 -5.67 0.65 7.00
CA PHE A 119 -6.74 0.49 6.02
C PHE A 119 -8.12 0.60 6.64
N HIS A 120 -9.06 1.04 5.83
CA HIS A 120 -10.49 0.98 6.14
C HIS A 120 -11.19 0.10 5.11
N LEU A 121 -11.83 -0.95 5.58
CA LEU A 121 -12.66 -1.83 4.75
C LEU A 121 -14.09 -1.28 4.75
N HIS A 122 -14.59 -0.93 3.57
CA HIS A 122 -15.95 -0.41 3.39
C HIS A 122 -16.94 -1.57 3.30
N GLU A 123 -17.41 -2.05 4.45
CA GLU A 123 -18.33 -3.17 4.53
C GLU A 123 -19.53 -2.83 5.40
N PRO A 124 -20.68 -3.46 5.14
CA PRO A 124 -20.97 -4.24 3.94
C PRO A 124 -21.00 -3.34 2.73
N ALA A 125 -20.44 -3.84 1.65
CA ALA A 125 -20.41 -3.08 0.40
C ALA A 125 -21.80 -2.86 -0.15
#